data_1342aa0e066666a22c56e3aa0d99fe71
#
_entry.id   1342aa0e066666a22c56e3aa0d99fe71
#
_cell.length_a   1.000
_cell.length_b   1.000
_cell.length_c   1.000
_cell.angle_alpha   90.00
_cell.angle_beta   90.00
_cell.angle_gamma   90.00
#
_symmetry.space_group_name_H-M   'P 1'
#
loop_
_entity.id
_entity.type
_entity.pdbx_description
1 polymer ?
#
loop_
_entity_poly.entity_id
_entity_poly.type
_entity_poly.pdbx_seq_one_letter_code
_entity_poly.pdbx_strand_id
1 'polypeptide(L)'
;MNELTNERLIQPFGYSEMYEWSIIPQIPQTKLGSFVQFSKHYPDKIELYHDEDGILAGVSTICSVLESDDPDNWPLTYLSDPVGDIYLRKETLAVGIKQYDQNNELSYIQTKPWEHYVKVKSKEFDDSKKYIKRSNRPEWVRVNLLGKTIVRDNGSCIPGKYCSPYVGDDMNMVGKAVLSDSEYASKRYRFYVLNRISENTILISNIHTL
;
A
#
# COMPACT_ATOMS: atom_id res chain seq x y z
N MET A 1 4.99 -35.86 23.61
CA MET A 1 3.84 -35.05 23.19
C MET A 1 4.38 -33.69 22.84
N ASN A 2 4.57 -33.40 21.53
CA ASN A 2 5.06 -32.10 21.08
C ASN A 2 3.90 -31.11 21.17
N GLU A 3 4.04 -30.13 22.01
CA GLU A 3 3.19 -28.94 21.98
C GLU A 3 3.36 -28.30 20.60
N LEU A 4 2.36 -28.52 19.75
CA LEU A 4 2.17 -27.72 18.54
C LEU A 4 1.82 -26.31 19.04
N THR A 5 2.81 -25.45 19.09
CA THR A 5 2.63 -24.03 19.38
C THR A 5 1.60 -23.45 18.42
N ASN A 6 0.60 -22.81 18.98
CA ASN A 6 -0.52 -22.14 18.30
C ASN A 6 -0.10 -20.94 17.41
N GLU A 7 1.16 -20.86 16.97
CA GLU A 7 1.72 -19.76 16.17
C GLU A 7 1.19 -19.71 14.73
N ARG A 8 0.50 -20.76 14.26
CA ARG A 8 0.00 -20.82 12.87
C ARG A 8 -1.32 -20.08 12.60
N LEU A 9 -1.98 -19.53 13.60
CA LEU A 9 -3.36 -19.01 13.46
C LEU A 9 -3.48 -17.48 13.37
N ILE A 10 -2.36 -16.75 13.46
CA ILE A 10 -2.40 -15.28 13.48
C ILE A 10 -1.69 -14.71 12.26
N GLN A 11 -2.08 -15.14 11.08
CA GLN A 11 -1.73 -14.36 9.90
C GLN A 11 -2.85 -13.36 9.63
N PRO A 12 -2.56 -12.07 9.63
CA PRO A 12 -3.52 -11.09 9.15
C PRO A 12 -3.78 -11.38 7.68
N PHE A 13 -5.04 -11.69 7.36
CA PHE A 13 -5.50 -11.86 5.98
C PHE A 13 -6.33 -10.64 5.64
N GLY A 14 -5.88 -9.86 4.67
CA GLY A 14 -6.64 -8.72 4.25
C GLY A 14 -6.15 -8.14 2.92
N TYR A 15 -7.00 -7.33 2.33
CA TYR A 15 -6.65 -6.49 1.20
C TYR A 15 -6.02 -5.20 1.72
N SER A 16 -4.87 -4.84 1.17
CA SER A 16 -4.18 -3.60 1.54
C SER A 16 -3.62 -2.89 0.32
N GLU A 17 -3.52 -1.58 0.43
CA GLU A 17 -2.94 -0.68 -0.57
C GLU A 17 -1.81 0.14 0.03
N MET A 18 -0.96 0.68 -0.84
CA MET A 18 0.15 1.55 -0.45
C MET A 18 -0.30 3.01 -0.43
N TYR A 19 -0.08 3.67 0.71
CA TYR A 19 -0.35 5.08 0.89
C TYR A 19 0.89 5.83 1.34
N GLU A 20 1.01 7.09 0.94
CA GLU A 20 2.05 7.98 1.39
C GLU A 20 1.63 8.71 2.67
N TRP A 21 2.54 8.83 3.64
CA TRP A 21 2.31 9.63 4.83
C TRP A 21 2.30 11.13 4.48
N SER A 22 1.35 11.88 4.99
CA SER A 22 1.36 13.36 4.94
C SER A 22 2.48 13.91 5.84
N ILE A 23 2.63 13.29 7.02
CA ILE A 23 3.73 13.52 7.97
C ILE A 23 4.19 12.14 8.44
N ILE A 24 5.46 11.79 8.20
CA ILE A 24 6.01 10.51 8.66
C ILE A 24 5.99 10.50 10.19
N PRO A 25 5.32 9.53 10.83
CA PRO A 25 5.31 9.43 12.27
C PRO A 25 6.74 9.32 12.83
N GLN A 26 7.12 10.23 13.70
CA GLN A 26 8.48 10.26 14.27
C GLN A 26 8.74 9.13 15.26
N ILE A 27 7.67 8.57 15.84
CA ILE A 27 7.76 7.44 16.77
C ILE A 27 7.61 6.15 15.96
N PRO A 28 8.68 5.35 15.75
CA PRO A 28 8.63 4.13 14.94
C PRO A 28 7.57 3.13 15.38
N GLN A 29 7.27 3.11 16.69
CA GLN A 29 6.29 2.19 17.29
C GLN A 29 4.84 2.49 16.90
N THR A 30 4.53 3.69 16.42
CA THR A 30 3.18 4.07 15.99
C THR A 30 2.95 3.90 14.50
N LYS A 31 4.00 3.57 13.75
CA LYS A 31 3.93 3.48 12.29
C LYS A 31 3.15 2.25 11.80
N LEU A 32 3.16 1.15 12.55
CA LEU A 32 2.50 -0.10 12.19
C LEU A 32 1.50 -0.53 13.26
N GLY A 33 0.40 -1.11 12.81
CA GLY A 33 -0.70 -1.52 13.68
C GLY A 33 -1.51 -0.35 14.22
N SER A 34 -1.52 0.78 13.52
CA SER A 34 -2.25 1.98 13.92
C SER A 34 -3.38 2.28 12.96
N PHE A 35 -4.49 2.75 13.47
CA PHE A 35 -5.53 3.36 12.66
C PHE A 35 -5.01 4.61 11.96
N VAL A 36 -5.32 4.75 10.69
CA VAL A 36 -4.92 5.88 9.86
C VAL A 36 -6.13 6.49 9.17
N GLN A 37 -6.09 7.79 8.97
CA GLN A 37 -7.11 8.57 8.28
C GLN A 37 -6.51 9.29 7.08
N PHE A 38 -7.36 9.69 6.15
CA PHE A 38 -6.93 10.59 5.08
C PHE A 38 -6.62 11.96 5.66
N SER A 39 -5.53 12.57 5.19
CA SER A 39 -5.14 13.89 5.65
C SER A 39 -6.09 14.96 5.11
N LYS A 40 -6.49 15.90 5.97
CA LYS A 40 -7.33 17.04 5.57
C LYS A 40 -6.60 18.01 4.63
N HIS A 41 -5.26 18.08 4.72
CA HIS A 41 -4.43 18.99 3.90
C HIS A 41 -3.96 18.34 2.60
N TYR A 42 -3.80 17.02 2.58
CA TYR A 42 -3.34 16.23 1.44
C TYR A 42 -4.27 15.03 1.27
N PRO A 43 -5.39 15.16 0.56
CA PRO A 43 -6.45 14.13 0.49
C PRO A 43 -6.01 12.78 -0.08
N ASP A 44 -4.88 12.74 -0.81
CA ASP A 44 -4.24 11.54 -1.36
C ASP A 44 -3.25 10.88 -0.40
N LYS A 45 -3.00 11.50 0.77
CA LYS A 45 -2.06 11.02 1.81
C LYS A 45 -2.78 10.67 3.10
N ILE A 46 -2.09 9.93 3.94
CA ILE A 46 -2.61 9.50 5.24
C ILE A 46 -1.83 10.08 6.41
N GLU A 47 -2.49 10.08 7.56
CA GLU A 47 -1.92 10.42 8.87
C GLU A 47 -2.51 9.50 9.94
N LEU A 48 -1.94 9.50 11.14
CA LEU A 48 -2.51 8.74 12.26
C LEU A 48 -3.91 9.28 12.59
N TYR A 49 -4.84 8.35 12.84
CA TYR A 49 -6.21 8.72 13.22
C TYR A 49 -6.24 9.39 14.59
N HIS A 50 -6.79 10.60 14.67
CA HIS A 50 -6.85 11.39 15.90
C HIS A 50 -8.13 12.24 16.03
N ASP A 51 -8.93 12.33 14.97
CA ASP A 51 -10.06 13.26 14.89
C ASP A 51 -11.36 12.51 14.59
N GLU A 52 -12.42 12.79 15.37
CA GLU A 52 -13.74 12.17 15.17
C GLU A 52 -14.32 12.41 13.78
N ASP A 53 -14.04 13.59 13.18
CA ASP A 53 -14.47 13.94 11.82
C ASP A 53 -13.55 13.35 10.74
N GLY A 54 -12.44 12.73 11.13
CA GLY A 54 -11.48 12.12 10.22
C GLY A 54 -12.09 10.96 9.42
N ILE A 55 -11.79 10.89 8.13
CA ILE A 55 -12.19 9.75 7.29
C ILE A 55 -11.16 8.64 7.47
N LEU A 56 -11.55 7.55 8.11
CA LEU A 56 -10.69 6.41 8.32
C LEU A 56 -10.28 5.79 6.97
N ALA A 57 -8.98 5.67 6.74
CA ALA A 57 -8.42 4.95 5.59
C ALA A 57 -8.28 3.45 5.91
N GLY A 58 -7.89 3.10 7.14
CA GLY A 58 -7.71 1.71 7.54
C GLY A 58 -6.71 1.53 8.67
N VAL A 59 -5.95 0.44 8.64
CA VAL A 59 -4.91 0.11 9.63
C VAL A 59 -3.57 -0.10 8.95
N SER A 60 -2.54 0.63 9.39
CA SER A 60 -1.18 0.45 8.89
C SER A 60 -0.63 -0.95 9.20
N THR A 61 -0.03 -1.62 8.21
CA THR A 61 0.41 -3.01 8.34
C THR A 61 1.69 -3.29 7.53
N ILE A 62 2.34 -4.41 7.82
CA ILE A 62 3.41 -4.96 6.99
C ILE A 62 2.93 -6.10 6.09
N CYS A 63 1.75 -6.66 6.39
CA CYS A 63 1.21 -7.83 5.68
C CYS A 63 0.24 -7.38 4.58
N SER A 64 0.46 -7.84 3.37
CA SER A 64 -0.43 -7.64 2.23
C SER A 64 -0.53 -8.91 1.41
N VAL A 65 -1.72 -9.18 0.87
CA VAL A 65 -1.95 -10.28 -0.08
C VAL A 65 -1.75 -9.80 -1.52
N LEU A 66 -1.97 -8.52 -1.77
CA LEU A 66 -1.79 -7.90 -3.09
C LEU A 66 -0.89 -6.67 -2.97
N GLU A 67 0.13 -6.64 -3.77
CA GLU A 67 1.09 -5.54 -3.88
C GLU A 67 0.98 -4.98 -5.30
N SER A 68 0.42 -3.80 -5.43
CA SER A 68 0.38 -3.05 -6.70
C SER A 68 1.51 -2.02 -6.72
N ASP A 69 2.74 -2.49 -6.81
CA ASP A 69 3.89 -1.61 -7.01
C ASP A 69 4.42 -1.90 -8.41
N ASP A 70 3.96 -1.13 -9.41
CA ASP A 70 4.36 -1.30 -10.81
C ASP A 70 5.70 -0.57 -11.06
N PRO A 71 6.81 -1.32 -11.21
CA PRO A 71 8.11 -0.73 -11.51
C PRO A 71 8.15 -0.04 -12.88
N ASP A 72 7.33 -0.46 -13.84
CA ASP A 72 7.27 0.15 -15.16
C ASP A 72 6.73 1.57 -15.12
N ASN A 73 5.98 1.91 -14.09
CA ASN A 73 5.41 3.25 -13.90
C ASN A 73 6.13 4.10 -12.85
N TRP A 74 7.26 3.64 -12.38
CA TRP A 74 8.10 4.36 -11.43
C TRP A 74 8.97 5.43 -12.06
N PRO A 75 9.10 6.55 -11.35
CA PRO A 75 8.12 7.61 -11.23
C PRO A 75 8.03 8.27 -12.58
N LEU A 76 6.94 8.17 -13.23
CA LEU A 76 6.72 8.79 -14.55
C LEU A 76 7.69 8.28 -15.64
N THR A 77 8.08 6.99 -15.60
CA THR A 77 8.94 6.38 -16.63
C THR A 77 8.36 6.57 -18.01
N TYR A 78 7.05 6.39 -18.12
CA TYR A 78 6.31 6.57 -19.35
C TYR A 78 5.28 7.68 -19.21
N LEU A 79 5.05 8.39 -20.31
CA LEU A 79 3.99 9.37 -20.39
C LEU A 79 2.64 8.63 -20.40
N SER A 80 1.76 8.99 -19.48
CA SER A 80 0.41 8.45 -19.38
C SER A 80 -0.63 9.56 -19.29
N ASP A 81 -1.87 9.20 -19.58
CA ASP A 81 -3.01 10.06 -19.30
C ASP A 81 -3.40 10.03 -17.81
N PRO A 82 -4.39 10.84 -17.36
CA PRO A 82 -4.83 10.86 -15.96
C PRO A 82 -5.45 9.56 -15.45
N VAL A 83 -5.88 8.66 -16.32
CA VAL A 83 -6.44 7.35 -15.94
C VAL A 83 -5.38 6.25 -15.96
N GLY A 84 -4.13 6.57 -16.38
CA GLY A 84 -3.00 5.66 -16.33
C GLY A 84 -2.68 4.96 -17.66
N ASP A 85 -3.41 5.26 -18.75
CA ASP A 85 -3.12 4.70 -20.06
C ASP A 85 -1.81 5.28 -20.62
N ILE A 86 -0.84 4.39 -20.91
CA ILE A 86 0.49 4.79 -21.40
C ILE A 86 0.40 5.17 -22.87
N TYR A 87 0.93 6.34 -23.23
CA TYR A 87 1.02 6.78 -24.60
C TYR A 87 1.99 5.92 -25.40
N LEU A 88 1.54 5.47 -26.57
CA LEU A 88 2.30 4.67 -27.49
C LEU A 88 2.66 5.51 -28.71
N ARG A 89 3.92 5.41 -29.17
CA ARG A 89 4.38 5.96 -30.42
C ARG A 89 4.63 4.84 -31.43
N LYS A 90 4.10 5.03 -32.63
CA LYS A 90 4.37 4.14 -33.75
C LYS A 90 5.79 4.38 -34.27
N GLU A 91 6.59 3.35 -34.34
CA GLU A 91 7.92 3.37 -34.93
C GLU A 91 7.99 2.40 -36.09
N THR A 92 8.75 2.79 -37.10
CA THR A 92 8.97 1.97 -38.29
C THR A 92 10.42 1.52 -38.32
N LEU A 93 10.66 0.23 -38.20
CA LEU A 93 12.00 -0.36 -38.35
C LEU A 93 12.20 -0.86 -39.76
N ALA A 94 13.30 -0.43 -40.39
CA ALA A 94 13.77 -1.06 -41.59
C ALA A 94 14.56 -2.32 -41.20
N VAL A 95 13.99 -3.48 -41.40
CA VAL A 95 14.69 -4.75 -41.16
C VAL A 95 15.38 -5.20 -42.44
N GLY A 96 16.68 -5.18 -42.45
CA GLY A 96 17.48 -5.81 -43.52
C GLY A 96 17.73 -7.28 -43.20
N ILE A 97 17.27 -8.18 -44.06
CA ILE A 97 17.63 -9.59 -43.96
C ILE A 97 18.96 -9.77 -44.70
N LYS A 98 19.96 -10.37 -44.06
CA LYS A 98 21.19 -10.80 -44.69
C LYS A 98 20.89 -12.05 -45.53
N GLN A 99 21.05 -11.96 -46.84
CA GLN A 99 21.06 -13.14 -47.72
C GLN A 99 22.46 -13.26 -48.34
N TYR A 100 22.88 -14.48 -48.53
CA TYR A 100 24.10 -14.82 -49.23
C TYR A 100 23.72 -15.23 -50.66
N ASP A 101 24.44 -14.72 -51.66
CA ASP A 101 24.26 -15.10 -53.05
C ASP A 101 24.85 -16.48 -53.34
N GLN A 102 24.74 -16.95 -54.60
CA GLN A 102 25.29 -18.22 -55.02
C GLN A 102 26.82 -18.34 -54.88
N ASN A 103 27.52 -17.23 -54.73
CA ASN A 103 28.93 -17.17 -54.49
C ASN A 103 29.31 -16.99 -53.01
N ASN A 104 28.33 -17.11 -52.13
CA ASN A 104 28.49 -16.89 -50.70
C ASN A 104 28.87 -15.45 -50.31
N GLU A 105 28.59 -14.48 -51.20
CA GLU A 105 28.75 -13.07 -50.91
C GLU A 105 27.51 -12.50 -50.21
N LEU A 106 27.73 -11.63 -49.25
CA LEU A 106 26.68 -11.03 -48.41
C LEU A 106 25.89 -9.99 -49.22
N SER A 107 24.63 -10.30 -49.52
CA SER A 107 23.68 -9.34 -50.09
C SER A 107 22.67 -8.87 -49.05
N TYR A 108 22.28 -7.58 -49.09
CA TYR A 108 21.24 -7.04 -48.24
C TYR A 108 19.96 -6.89 -49.03
N ILE A 109 18.90 -7.60 -48.61
CA ILE A 109 17.56 -7.34 -49.11
C ILE A 109 16.83 -6.49 -48.08
N GLN A 110 16.41 -5.31 -48.52
CA GLN A 110 15.53 -4.47 -47.71
C GLN A 110 14.13 -5.11 -47.66
N THR A 111 13.75 -5.61 -46.49
CA THR A 111 12.39 -6.10 -46.26
C THR A 111 11.41 -4.96 -46.08
N LYS A 112 10.09 -5.26 -46.13
CA LYS A 112 9.05 -4.28 -45.82
C LYS A 112 9.31 -3.67 -44.45
N PRO A 113 9.13 -2.34 -44.31
CA PRO A 113 9.22 -1.70 -43.02
C PRO A 113 8.23 -2.37 -42.04
N TRP A 114 8.76 -2.74 -40.89
CA TRP A 114 7.95 -3.29 -39.80
C TRP A 114 7.54 -2.18 -38.85
N GLU A 115 6.23 -2.07 -38.62
CA GLU A 115 5.66 -1.10 -37.72
C GLU A 115 5.40 -1.75 -36.36
N HIS A 116 5.84 -1.10 -35.30
CA HIS A 116 5.57 -1.50 -33.93
C HIS A 116 5.28 -0.30 -33.05
N TYR A 117 4.68 -0.54 -31.91
CA TYR A 117 4.36 0.51 -30.94
C TYR A 117 5.34 0.44 -29.78
N VAL A 118 5.91 1.56 -29.41
CA VAL A 118 6.79 1.72 -28.25
C VAL A 118 6.19 2.67 -27.25
N LYS A 119 6.38 2.36 -25.96
CA LYS A 119 5.95 3.24 -24.87
C LYS A 119 6.74 4.55 -24.93
N VAL A 120 6.06 5.68 -24.83
CA VAL A 120 6.67 7.01 -24.85
C VAL A 120 7.27 7.31 -23.48
N LYS A 121 8.59 7.43 -23.39
CA LYS A 121 9.25 7.86 -22.14
C LYS A 121 8.87 9.29 -21.77
N SER A 122 8.62 9.52 -20.49
CA SER A 122 8.44 10.85 -19.95
C SER A 122 9.75 11.64 -20.02
N LYS A 123 9.66 12.95 -20.27
CA LYS A 123 10.82 13.86 -20.23
C LYS A 123 11.33 14.11 -18.80
N GLU A 124 10.50 13.82 -17.82
CA GLU A 124 10.82 13.97 -16.38
C GLU A 124 11.50 12.74 -15.81
N PHE A 125 11.55 11.65 -16.58
CA PHE A 125 12.19 10.42 -16.15
C PHE A 125 13.72 10.57 -16.12
N ASP A 126 14.29 10.23 -14.97
CA ASP A 126 15.74 10.27 -14.74
C ASP A 126 16.31 8.83 -14.71
N ASP A 127 16.96 8.43 -15.78
CA ASP A 127 17.56 7.09 -15.96
C ASP A 127 18.65 6.77 -14.89
N SER A 128 19.17 7.79 -14.18
CA SER A 128 20.19 7.59 -13.13
C SER A 128 19.59 7.08 -11.82
N LYS A 129 18.29 7.25 -11.61
CA LYS A 129 17.61 6.84 -10.39
C LYS A 129 17.21 5.38 -10.46
N LYS A 130 17.67 4.60 -9.48
CA LYS A 130 17.22 3.22 -9.31
C LYS A 130 15.82 3.19 -8.72
N TYR A 131 14.96 2.34 -9.27
CA TYR A 131 13.69 2.03 -8.66
C TYR A 131 13.87 1.47 -7.24
N ILE A 132 13.17 2.08 -6.28
CA ILE A 132 13.07 1.59 -4.91
C ILE A 132 11.59 1.30 -4.64
N LYS A 133 11.26 0.04 -4.36
CA LYS A 133 9.88 -0.33 -4.04
C LYS A 133 9.30 0.56 -2.95
N ARG A 134 8.02 0.92 -3.07
CA ARG A 134 7.33 1.74 -2.06
C ARG A 134 7.44 1.16 -0.66
N SER A 135 7.37 -0.17 -0.53
CA SER A 135 7.57 -0.88 0.75
C SER A 135 8.92 -0.63 1.42
N ASN A 136 9.93 -0.22 0.65
CA ASN A 136 11.29 0.09 1.14
C ASN A 136 11.53 1.58 1.34
N ARG A 137 10.52 2.41 1.13
CA ARG A 137 10.60 3.86 1.29
C ARG A 137 9.88 4.29 2.57
N PRO A 138 10.51 5.12 3.43
CA PRO A 138 9.97 5.48 4.74
C PRO A 138 8.67 6.30 4.68
N GLU A 139 8.46 7.03 3.59
CA GLU A 139 7.26 7.84 3.35
C GLU A 139 6.03 7.02 2.97
N TRP A 140 6.20 5.71 2.66
CA TRP A 140 5.10 4.83 2.27
C TRP A 140 4.81 3.79 3.33
N VAL A 141 3.54 3.41 3.42
CA VAL A 141 3.08 2.33 4.30
C VAL A 141 1.91 1.59 3.66
N ARG A 142 1.81 0.29 3.93
CA ARG A 142 0.62 -0.48 3.59
C ARG A 142 -0.49 -0.18 4.58
N VAL A 143 -1.70 -0.04 4.09
CA VAL A 143 -2.92 0.14 4.88
C VAL A 143 -3.86 -1.00 4.57
N ASN A 144 -4.22 -1.78 5.59
CA ASN A 144 -5.23 -2.82 5.49
C ASN A 144 -6.61 -2.17 5.44
N LEU A 145 -7.32 -2.40 4.35
CA LEU A 145 -8.64 -1.83 4.09
C LEU A 145 -9.77 -2.80 4.48
N LEU A 146 -9.54 -4.10 4.31
CA LEU A 146 -10.54 -5.14 4.56
C LEU A 146 -9.89 -6.40 5.15
N GLY A 147 -10.65 -7.16 5.95
CA GLY A 147 -10.26 -8.46 6.46
C GLY A 147 -9.83 -8.44 7.92
N LYS A 148 -8.83 -9.26 8.27
CA LYS A 148 -8.32 -9.35 9.64
C LYS A 148 -6.99 -8.60 9.73
N THR A 149 -6.83 -7.77 10.76
CA THR A 149 -5.61 -7.01 10.96
C THR A 149 -5.24 -6.91 12.44
N ILE A 150 -3.93 -6.77 12.70
CA ILE A 150 -3.40 -6.56 14.04
C ILE A 150 -3.34 -5.06 14.30
N VAL A 151 -3.89 -4.63 15.44
CA VAL A 151 -3.95 -3.24 15.86
C VAL A 151 -3.34 -3.08 17.24
N ARG A 152 -2.61 -1.99 17.44
CA ARG A 152 -2.16 -1.56 18.77
C ARG A 152 -3.35 -1.03 19.57
N ASP A 153 -3.42 -1.39 20.82
CA ASP A 153 -4.44 -0.87 21.75
C ASP A 153 -3.81 -0.34 23.04
N ASN A 154 -4.62 0.25 23.88
CA ASN A 154 -4.19 0.75 25.19
C ASN A 154 -4.31 -0.30 26.31
N GLY A 155 -4.54 -1.57 25.97
CA GLY A 155 -4.77 -2.64 26.91
C GLY A 155 -6.26 -2.83 27.29
N SER A 156 -7.14 -1.90 26.96
CA SER A 156 -8.56 -1.96 27.37
C SER A 156 -9.44 -2.87 26.52
N CYS A 157 -9.04 -3.17 25.29
CA CYS A 157 -9.86 -3.94 24.34
C CYS A 157 -9.98 -5.42 24.77
N ILE A 158 -11.17 -5.97 24.67
CA ILE A 158 -11.49 -7.33 25.15
C ILE A 158 -11.97 -8.17 23.96
N PRO A 159 -11.44 -9.41 23.76
CA PRO A 159 -11.97 -10.33 22.77
C PRO A 159 -13.48 -10.55 22.93
N GLY A 160 -14.20 -10.59 21.80
CA GLY A 160 -15.67 -10.70 21.80
C GLY A 160 -16.41 -9.37 22.03
N LYS A 161 -15.69 -8.26 22.20
CA LYS A 161 -16.24 -6.90 22.31
C LYS A 161 -15.85 -6.06 21.11
N TYR A 162 -16.35 -4.83 21.06
CA TYR A 162 -15.99 -3.86 20.03
C TYR A 162 -14.91 -2.91 20.55
N CYS A 163 -14.01 -2.55 19.66
CA CYS A 163 -13.06 -1.45 19.86
C CYS A 163 -13.30 -0.37 18.80
N SER A 164 -12.77 0.80 19.07
CA SER A 164 -12.82 1.98 18.20
C SER A 164 -11.47 2.67 18.16
N PRO A 165 -11.14 3.44 17.11
CA PRO A 165 -9.99 4.32 17.16
C PRO A 165 -10.10 5.32 18.32
N TYR A 166 -8.96 5.61 18.93
CA TYR A 166 -8.87 6.64 19.95
C TYR A 166 -9.09 8.03 19.35
N VAL A 167 -9.84 8.87 20.07
CA VAL A 167 -10.05 10.28 19.77
C VAL A 167 -9.72 11.11 21.02
N GLY A 168 -8.79 12.02 20.91
CA GLY A 168 -8.37 12.90 22.00
C GLY A 168 -6.95 13.43 21.82
N ASP A 169 -6.49 14.20 22.80
CA ASP A 169 -5.27 14.99 22.70
C ASP A 169 -3.99 14.26 23.16
N ASP A 170 -4.11 13.03 23.70
CA ASP A 170 -2.93 12.26 24.12
C ASP A 170 -2.22 11.67 22.88
N MET A 171 -1.11 12.30 22.53
CA MET A 171 -0.27 11.90 21.40
C MET A 171 0.24 10.45 21.48
N ASN A 172 0.35 9.87 22.67
CA ASN A 172 0.76 8.48 22.83
C ASN A 172 -0.37 7.50 22.48
N MET A 173 -1.59 7.99 22.41
CA MET A 173 -2.79 7.22 22.13
C MET A 173 -3.25 7.34 20.66
N VAL A 174 -2.77 8.33 19.93
CA VAL A 174 -3.14 8.59 18.53
C VAL A 174 -2.91 7.34 17.68
N GLY A 175 -3.93 6.95 16.92
CA GLY A 175 -3.93 5.77 16.07
C GLY A 175 -4.13 4.44 16.80
N LYS A 176 -4.21 4.40 18.14
CA LYS A 176 -4.48 3.17 18.88
C LYS A 176 -5.98 2.86 18.97
N ALA A 177 -6.28 1.59 19.24
CA ALA A 177 -7.61 1.14 19.60
C ALA A 177 -7.89 1.36 21.09
N VAL A 178 -9.12 1.69 21.40
CA VAL A 178 -9.69 1.69 22.76
C VAL A 178 -11.01 0.93 22.77
N LEU A 179 -11.46 0.49 23.94
CA LEU A 179 -12.77 -0.12 24.07
C LEU A 179 -13.86 0.86 23.60
N SER A 180 -14.81 0.40 22.78
CA SER A 180 -15.83 1.27 22.18
C SER A 180 -16.72 2.01 23.16
N ASP A 181 -16.82 1.53 24.40
CA ASP A 181 -17.57 2.20 25.47
C ASP A 181 -16.76 3.27 26.21
N SER A 182 -15.49 3.48 25.82
CA SER A 182 -14.64 4.55 26.36
C SER A 182 -15.13 5.91 25.91
N GLU A 183 -15.00 6.93 26.76
CA GLU A 183 -15.29 8.33 26.41
C GLU A 183 -14.41 8.86 25.28
N TYR A 184 -13.20 8.28 25.12
CA TYR A 184 -12.23 8.63 24.06
C TYR A 184 -12.36 7.75 22.81
N ALA A 185 -13.40 6.93 22.72
CA ALA A 185 -13.63 6.07 21.56
C ALA A 185 -14.34 6.85 20.45
N SER A 186 -13.86 6.71 19.22
CA SER A 186 -14.60 7.18 18.06
C SER A 186 -16.01 6.58 18.06
N LYS A 187 -17.02 7.41 17.89
CA LYS A 187 -18.42 6.98 17.79
C LYS A 187 -18.77 6.53 16.37
N ARG A 188 -17.92 6.89 15.43
CA ARG A 188 -18.15 6.66 14.00
C ARG A 188 -17.68 5.29 13.54
N TYR A 189 -16.61 4.73 14.14
CA TYR A 189 -15.98 3.50 13.67
C TYR A 189 -15.92 2.46 14.78
N ARG A 190 -16.39 1.24 14.52
CA ARG A 190 -16.36 0.12 15.44
C ARG A 190 -15.82 -1.12 14.75
N PHE A 191 -14.97 -1.87 15.47
CA PHE A 191 -14.33 -3.08 14.99
C PHE A 191 -14.48 -4.20 16.01
N TYR A 192 -14.79 -5.39 15.52
CA TYR A 192 -14.93 -6.53 16.40
C TYR A 192 -13.56 -7.10 16.79
N VAL A 193 -13.29 -7.25 18.08
CA VAL A 193 -12.04 -7.81 18.60
C VAL A 193 -12.13 -9.32 18.56
N LEU A 194 -11.35 -9.93 17.68
CA LEU A 194 -11.31 -11.38 17.49
C LEU A 194 -10.46 -12.07 18.56
N ASN A 195 -9.29 -11.48 18.87
CA ASN A 195 -8.36 -12.06 19.85
C ASN A 195 -7.43 -10.99 20.41
N ARG A 196 -6.85 -11.25 21.59
CA ARG A 196 -5.74 -10.49 22.14
C ARG A 196 -4.44 -11.22 21.82
N ILE A 197 -3.49 -10.51 21.21
CA ILE A 197 -2.20 -11.07 20.78
C ILE A 197 -1.14 -10.84 21.87
N SER A 198 -1.13 -9.65 22.43
CA SER A 198 -0.23 -9.26 23.54
C SER A 198 -0.92 -8.24 24.44
N GLU A 199 -0.19 -7.74 25.44
CA GLU A 199 -0.70 -6.72 26.36
C GLU A 199 -1.27 -5.48 25.63
N ASN A 200 -0.63 -5.06 24.54
CA ASN A 200 -0.94 -3.83 23.81
C ASN A 200 -1.25 -4.07 22.32
N THR A 201 -1.67 -5.29 21.95
CA THR A 201 -2.04 -5.62 20.57
C THR A 201 -3.21 -6.60 20.52
N ILE A 202 -4.11 -6.35 19.59
CA ILE A 202 -5.31 -7.15 19.34
C ILE A 202 -5.42 -7.50 17.85
N LEU A 203 -6.12 -8.59 17.57
CA LEU A 203 -6.57 -8.94 16.23
C LEU A 203 -8.01 -8.47 16.10
N ILE A 204 -8.31 -7.67 15.08
CA ILE A 204 -9.63 -7.19 14.77
C ILE A 204 -10.13 -7.69 13.42
N SER A 205 -11.46 -7.69 13.26
CA SER A 205 -12.10 -7.78 11.95
C SER A 205 -12.29 -6.38 11.40
N ASN A 206 -11.61 -6.08 10.28
CA ASN A 206 -11.75 -4.82 9.55
C ASN A 206 -12.89 -4.96 8.51
N ILE A 207 -14.02 -5.47 8.93
CA ILE A 207 -15.28 -5.46 8.18
C ILE A 207 -16.10 -4.37 8.83
N HIS A 208 -16.29 -3.25 8.12
CA HIS A 208 -17.12 -2.17 8.63
C HIS A 208 -18.55 -2.68 8.85
N THR A 209 -18.95 -2.81 10.10
CA THR A 209 -20.38 -2.81 10.43
C THR A 209 -20.80 -1.35 10.48
N LEU A 210 -21.50 -0.93 9.42
CA LEU A 210 -22.24 0.33 9.39
C LEU A 210 -23.34 0.31 10.46
#